data_13d718132dfac9a6a97e681dee55db78
#
_entry.id   13d718132dfac9a6a97e681dee55db78
#
_cell.length_a   1.000
_cell.length_b   1.000
_cell.length_c   1.000
_cell.angle_alpha   90.00
_cell.angle_beta   90.00
_cell.angle_gamma   90.00
#
_symmetry.space_group_name_H-M   'P 1'
#
loop_
_entity.id
_entity.type
_entity.pdbx_description
1 polymer ?
#
loop_
_entity_poly.entity_id
_entity_poly.type
_entity_poly.pdbx_seq_one_letter_code
_entity_poly.pdbx_strand_id
1 'polypeptide(L)'
;YGELGYQHYGLTGWDSFILSDGNANTLSLKLVLQRSSVDAPFFSRSGSEFTLSVQATPPFSLWDGKNYADPALSDQDRYRWIEFHKWLLKGRWYFPLTANQNLVLMLGAEMGYLGHYNKDKVSPFERFEIGGDGMTGYNIYGVDIISLRGYEDGALDPSDYYSVAYNKYTMELRYPVILKPNSSIYVLGVLEGGSGFNSWREFSPFKIKRSAGVGVRLFLPVVGML
;
A
#
# COMPACT_ATOMS: atom_id res chain seq x y z
N TYR A 1 -15.29 1.09 -9.65
CA TYR A 1 -15.90 -0.22 -9.38
C TYR A 1 -16.05 -0.45 -7.88
N GLY A 2 -16.93 -1.36 -7.51
CA GLY A 2 -17.13 -1.83 -6.13
C GLY A 2 -16.90 -3.34 -6.06
N GLU A 3 -16.41 -3.81 -4.91
CA GLU A 3 -16.10 -5.21 -4.63
C GLU A 3 -16.62 -5.56 -3.23
N LEU A 4 -17.37 -6.65 -3.12
CA LEU A 4 -17.77 -7.24 -1.85
C LEU A 4 -16.88 -8.45 -1.58
N GLY A 5 -16.13 -8.42 -0.47
CA GLY A 5 -15.19 -9.45 -0.09
C GLY A 5 -15.57 -10.15 1.21
N TYR A 6 -15.42 -11.47 1.25
CA TYR A 6 -15.40 -12.26 2.47
C TYR A 6 -14.09 -13.03 2.55
N GLN A 7 -13.43 -12.96 3.70
CA GLN A 7 -12.19 -13.68 3.96
C GLN A 7 -12.31 -14.40 5.31
N HIS A 8 -11.78 -15.61 5.35
CA HIS A 8 -11.69 -16.43 6.54
C HIS A 8 -10.23 -16.78 6.80
N TYR A 9 -9.77 -16.54 8.00
CA TYR A 9 -8.46 -16.92 8.46
C TYR A 9 -8.59 -17.99 9.55
N GLY A 10 -7.99 -19.16 9.32
CA GLY A 10 -7.80 -20.21 10.33
C GLY A 10 -6.33 -20.23 10.73
N LEU A 11 -6.03 -19.98 11.98
CA LEU A 11 -4.67 -19.89 12.52
C LEU A 11 -4.46 -21.01 13.52
N THR A 12 -3.29 -21.67 13.45
CA THR A 12 -2.90 -22.72 14.40
C THR A 12 -1.40 -22.65 14.62
N GLY A 13 -0.98 -22.39 15.87
CA GLY A 13 0.43 -22.32 16.27
C GLY A 13 1.21 -21.17 15.59
N TRP A 14 0.56 -20.03 15.39
CA TRP A 14 1.17 -18.88 14.71
C TRP A 14 1.71 -17.86 15.73
N ASP A 15 2.79 -18.23 16.44
CA ASP A 15 3.32 -17.49 17.60
C ASP A 15 3.83 -16.07 17.29
N SER A 16 4.11 -15.77 16.02
CA SER A 16 4.58 -14.43 15.57
C SER A 16 3.45 -13.42 15.36
N PHE A 17 2.20 -13.80 15.55
CA PHE A 17 1.05 -12.94 15.29
C PHE A 17 0.19 -12.74 16.53
N ILE A 18 -0.54 -11.64 16.61
CA ILE A 18 -1.40 -11.30 17.77
C ILE A 18 -2.44 -12.39 18.06
N LEU A 19 -2.95 -13.04 17.00
CA LEU A 19 -3.85 -14.17 17.10
C LEU A 19 -3.10 -15.45 16.70
N SER A 20 -2.51 -16.15 17.66
CA SER A 20 -1.73 -17.38 17.40
C SER A 20 -2.61 -18.55 17.00
N ASP A 21 -3.78 -18.68 17.63
CA ASP A 21 -4.73 -19.77 17.40
C ASP A 21 -6.15 -19.23 17.31
N GLY A 22 -6.92 -19.75 16.36
CA GLY A 22 -8.34 -19.41 16.24
C GLY A 22 -8.76 -19.03 14.83
N ASN A 23 -9.93 -18.44 14.73
CA ASN A 23 -10.56 -18.07 13.47
C ASN A 23 -10.89 -16.58 13.46
N ALA A 24 -10.55 -15.90 12.36
CA ALA A 24 -10.95 -14.53 12.11
C ALA A 24 -11.73 -14.44 10.78
N ASN A 25 -12.75 -13.60 10.74
CA ASN A 25 -13.59 -13.40 9.56
C ASN A 25 -13.61 -11.92 9.20
N THR A 26 -13.51 -11.62 7.93
CA THR A 26 -13.65 -10.27 7.40
C THR A 26 -14.73 -10.23 6.34
N LEU A 27 -15.71 -9.37 6.51
CA LEU A 27 -16.69 -9.01 5.48
C LEU A 27 -16.47 -7.55 5.12
N SER A 28 -16.10 -7.24 3.90
CA SER A 28 -15.76 -5.88 3.52
C SER A 28 -16.38 -5.45 2.20
N LEU A 29 -16.69 -4.16 2.09
CA LEU A 29 -17.02 -3.48 0.86
C LEU A 29 -15.85 -2.56 0.48
N LYS A 30 -15.30 -2.74 -0.73
CA LYS A 30 -14.25 -1.91 -1.30
C LYS A 30 -14.79 -1.13 -2.48
N LEU A 31 -14.57 0.18 -2.46
CA LEU A 31 -14.91 1.09 -3.55
C LEU A 31 -13.62 1.69 -4.10
N VAL A 32 -13.48 1.67 -5.43
CA VAL A 32 -12.31 2.23 -6.12
C VAL A 32 -12.75 3.23 -7.15
N LEU A 33 -12.25 4.45 -7.00
CA LEU A 33 -12.35 5.53 -7.96
C LEU A 33 -10.98 5.69 -8.63
N GLN A 34 -10.94 5.53 -9.95
CA GLN A 34 -9.72 5.66 -10.73
C GLN A 34 -9.94 6.60 -11.91
N ARG A 35 -8.95 7.46 -12.15
CA ARG A 35 -8.86 8.29 -13.34
C ARG A 35 -7.46 8.19 -13.92
N SER A 36 -7.38 7.99 -15.24
CA SER A 36 -6.13 8.03 -15.97
C SER A 36 -6.29 8.92 -17.21
N SER A 37 -5.32 9.79 -17.45
CA SER A 37 -5.23 10.68 -18.61
C SER A 37 -3.84 10.61 -19.24
N VAL A 38 -3.12 9.51 -19.05
CA VAL A 38 -1.78 9.33 -19.60
C VAL A 38 -1.83 9.05 -21.09
N ASP A 39 -0.81 9.51 -21.80
CA ASP A 39 -0.69 9.38 -23.26
C ASP A 39 -0.27 7.97 -23.73
N ALA A 40 0.43 7.21 -22.90
CA ALA A 40 0.91 5.88 -23.24
C ALA A 40 1.00 4.97 -22.00
N PRO A 41 0.71 3.65 -22.13
CA PRO A 41 0.67 2.75 -20.98
C PRO A 41 2.04 2.37 -20.41
N PHE A 42 3.08 2.26 -21.25
CA PHE A 42 4.40 1.74 -20.82
C PHE A 42 5.43 2.84 -20.56
N PHE A 43 5.38 3.90 -21.34
CA PHE A 43 6.23 5.07 -21.16
C PHE A 43 5.38 6.33 -21.28
N SER A 44 4.68 6.66 -20.21
CA SER A 44 3.88 7.88 -20.14
C SER A 44 4.77 9.11 -20.15
N ARG A 45 4.51 10.03 -21.06
CA ARG A 45 5.23 11.30 -21.23
C ARG A 45 4.49 12.47 -20.61
N SER A 46 3.16 12.39 -20.62
CA SER A 46 2.27 13.43 -20.12
C SER A 46 1.01 12.87 -19.50
N GLY A 47 0.32 13.71 -18.74
CA GLY A 47 -0.93 13.34 -18.09
C GLY A 47 -0.79 12.96 -16.64
N SER A 48 -1.82 12.34 -16.09
CA SER A 48 -1.87 11.95 -14.70
C SER A 48 -2.69 10.69 -14.47
N GLU A 49 -2.38 9.99 -13.41
CA GLU A 49 -3.14 8.88 -12.86
C GLU A 49 -3.51 9.20 -11.42
N PHE A 50 -4.72 8.86 -11.05
CA PHE A 50 -5.24 9.04 -9.71
C PHE A 50 -6.07 7.82 -9.32
N THR A 51 -5.87 7.31 -8.13
CA THR A 51 -6.66 6.22 -7.56
C THR A 51 -6.98 6.54 -6.10
N LEU A 52 -8.27 6.50 -5.77
CA LEU A 52 -8.78 6.49 -4.41
C LEU A 52 -9.46 5.15 -4.17
N SER A 53 -9.01 4.42 -3.17
CA SER A 53 -9.65 3.18 -2.71
C SER A 53 -10.10 3.34 -1.27
N VAL A 54 -11.34 2.99 -1.01
CA VAL A 54 -11.93 2.96 0.33
C VAL A 54 -12.50 1.57 0.55
N GLN A 55 -12.03 0.88 1.58
CA GLN A 55 -12.53 -0.43 1.99
C GLN A 55 -13.05 -0.31 3.42
N ALA A 56 -14.22 -0.82 3.69
CA ALA A 56 -14.83 -0.76 5.01
C ALA A 56 -15.55 -2.07 5.36
N THR A 57 -15.47 -2.45 6.61
CA THR A 57 -16.24 -3.55 7.19
C THR A 57 -17.42 -2.99 7.97
N PRO A 58 -18.44 -3.81 8.28
CA PRO A 58 -19.44 -3.44 9.27
C PRO A 58 -18.79 -3.16 10.64
N PRO A 59 -19.28 -2.16 11.40
CA PRO A 59 -18.75 -1.82 12.73
C PRO A 59 -19.36 -2.77 13.79
N PHE A 60 -18.96 -4.03 13.78
CA PHE A 60 -19.50 -5.07 14.66
C PHE A 60 -19.44 -4.72 16.14
N SER A 61 -18.36 -4.05 16.59
CA SER A 61 -18.16 -3.63 17.98
C SER A 61 -19.18 -2.60 18.47
N LEU A 62 -19.84 -1.88 17.56
CA LEU A 62 -20.90 -0.93 17.92
C LEU A 62 -22.26 -1.62 18.12
N TRP A 63 -22.39 -2.87 17.64
CA TRP A 63 -23.67 -3.58 17.60
C TRP A 63 -23.74 -4.76 18.58
N ASP A 64 -22.60 -5.36 18.95
CA ASP A 64 -22.57 -6.60 19.73
C ASP A 64 -22.60 -6.37 21.26
N GLY A 65 -22.49 -5.12 21.73
CA GLY A 65 -22.55 -4.74 23.13
C GLY A 65 -21.39 -5.26 23.99
N LYS A 66 -20.33 -5.80 23.40
CA LYS A 66 -19.16 -6.31 24.14
C LYS A 66 -18.26 -5.19 24.62
N ASN A 67 -17.69 -5.38 25.82
CA ASN A 67 -16.63 -4.51 26.34
C ASN A 67 -15.27 -4.97 25.82
N TYR A 68 -14.79 -4.35 24.75
CA TYR A 68 -13.48 -4.68 24.13
C TYR A 68 -12.27 -4.18 24.96
N ALA A 69 -12.48 -3.33 25.96
CA ALA A 69 -11.46 -2.91 26.90
C ALA A 69 -11.23 -3.94 28.05
N ASP A 70 -12.07 -4.99 28.14
CA ASP A 70 -11.92 -6.02 29.14
C ASP A 70 -10.66 -6.86 28.90
N PRO A 71 -9.69 -6.90 29.87
CA PRO A 71 -8.48 -7.71 29.73
C PRO A 71 -8.75 -9.23 29.72
N ALA A 72 -9.91 -9.67 30.26
CA ALA A 72 -10.31 -11.07 30.25
C ALA A 72 -10.84 -11.55 28.89
N LEU A 73 -11.13 -10.63 27.96
CA LEU A 73 -11.59 -10.98 26.62
C LEU A 73 -10.47 -11.62 25.82
N SER A 74 -10.66 -12.88 25.41
CA SER A 74 -9.67 -13.60 24.59
C SER A 74 -9.47 -12.92 23.22
N ASP A 75 -8.28 -13.05 22.63
CA ASP A 75 -8.02 -12.54 21.29
C ASP A 75 -8.89 -13.23 20.22
N GLN A 76 -9.22 -14.51 20.42
CA GLN A 76 -10.18 -15.23 19.58
C GLN A 76 -11.57 -14.56 19.57
N ASP A 77 -12.08 -14.13 20.73
CA ASP A 77 -13.38 -13.45 20.81
C ASP A 77 -13.31 -12.00 20.33
N ARG A 78 -12.18 -11.35 20.54
CA ARG A 78 -11.91 -9.98 20.10
C ARG A 78 -11.87 -9.88 18.58
N TYR A 79 -11.17 -10.81 17.90
CA TYR A 79 -10.89 -10.77 16.46
C TYR A 79 -11.73 -11.76 15.64
N ARG A 80 -12.72 -12.40 16.21
CA ARG A 80 -13.62 -13.29 15.49
C ARG A 80 -14.25 -12.64 14.25
N TRP A 81 -14.64 -11.38 14.36
CA TRP A 81 -15.07 -10.52 13.26
C TRP A 81 -14.15 -9.30 13.21
N ILE A 82 -13.35 -9.23 12.18
CA ILE A 82 -12.44 -8.12 11.96
C ILE A 82 -13.24 -6.90 11.52
N GLU A 83 -12.87 -5.74 12.06
CA GLU A 83 -13.48 -4.46 11.68
C GLU A 83 -12.41 -3.40 11.44
N PHE A 84 -12.57 -2.65 10.35
CA PHE A 84 -11.70 -1.55 9.96
C PHE A 84 -12.35 -0.70 8.88
N HIS A 85 -11.77 0.46 8.65
CA HIS A 85 -11.90 1.19 7.39
C HIS A 85 -10.51 1.55 6.87
N LYS A 86 -10.23 1.26 5.61
CA LYS A 86 -8.93 1.41 4.96
C LYS A 86 -9.04 2.39 3.81
N TRP A 87 -8.13 3.35 3.77
CA TRP A 87 -8.10 4.41 2.78
C TRP A 87 -6.76 4.39 2.07
N LEU A 88 -6.78 4.38 0.74
CA LEU A 88 -5.60 4.40 -0.10
C LEU A 88 -5.76 5.50 -1.14
N LEU A 89 -4.79 6.39 -1.19
CA LEU A 89 -4.70 7.46 -2.17
C LEU A 89 -3.40 7.32 -2.93
N LYS A 90 -3.47 7.23 -4.26
CA LYS A 90 -2.30 7.18 -5.14
C LYS A 90 -2.47 8.19 -6.27
N GLY A 91 -1.43 8.97 -6.51
CA GLY A 91 -1.39 9.92 -7.62
C GLY A 91 -0.04 9.85 -8.32
N ARG A 92 -0.05 9.96 -9.66
CA ARG A 92 1.15 10.08 -10.48
C ARG A 92 0.92 11.16 -11.52
N TRP A 93 1.94 11.95 -11.78
CA TRP A 93 1.94 13.02 -12.77
C TRP A 93 3.18 12.91 -13.64
N TYR A 94 3.02 13.15 -14.93
CA TYR A 94 4.07 13.03 -15.94
C TYR A 94 4.26 14.35 -16.67
N PHE A 95 5.51 14.83 -16.70
CA PHE A 95 5.89 16.10 -17.28
C PHE A 95 7.03 15.91 -18.28
N PRO A 96 6.83 16.15 -19.58
CA PRO A 96 7.93 16.16 -20.53
C PRO A 96 8.81 17.40 -20.29
N LEU A 97 10.11 17.19 -20.11
CA LEU A 97 11.07 18.26 -19.85
C LEU A 97 11.77 18.78 -21.12
N THR A 98 11.64 18.05 -22.23
CA THR A 98 12.26 18.40 -23.52
C THR A 98 11.22 18.45 -24.63
N ALA A 99 11.48 19.24 -25.67
CA ALA A 99 10.57 19.40 -26.79
C ALA A 99 10.28 18.09 -27.55
N ASN A 100 11.26 17.19 -27.62
CA ASN A 100 11.12 15.86 -28.19
C ASN A 100 10.45 14.84 -27.24
N GLN A 101 10.08 15.27 -26.01
CA GLN A 101 9.40 14.48 -24.99
C GLN A 101 10.15 13.19 -24.59
N ASN A 102 11.46 13.16 -24.76
CA ASN A 102 12.26 11.99 -24.38
C ASN A 102 12.69 12.04 -22.91
N LEU A 103 12.92 13.21 -22.35
CA LEU A 103 13.21 13.36 -20.94
C LEU A 103 11.90 13.66 -20.20
N VAL A 104 11.49 12.75 -19.33
CA VAL A 104 10.21 12.83 -18.60
C VAL A 104 10.45 12.82 -17.11
N LEU A 105 9.87 13.80 -16.42
CA LEU A 105 9.77 13.79 -14.96
C LEU A 105 8.46 13.16 -14.55
N MET A 106 8.53 12.10 -13.74
CA MET A 106 7.37 11.53 -13.05
C MET A 106 7.42 11.90 -11.58
N LEU A 107 6.31 12.44 -11.08
CA LEU A 107 6.09 12.66 -9.64
C LEU A 107 4.99 11.72 -9.17
N GLY A 108 5.22 11.05 -8.04
CA GLY A 108 4.28 10.14 -7.41
C GLY A 108 4.05 10.53 -5.95
N ALA A 109 2.81 10.39 -5.48
CA ALA A 109 2.45 10.48 -4.07
C ALA A 109 1.47 9.37 -3.72
N GLU A 110 1.76 8.65 -2.65
CA GLU A 110 0.90 7.59 -2.13
C GLU A 110 0.73 7.78 -0.63
N MET A 111 -0.49 7.57 -0.15
CA MET A 111 -0.83 7.63 1.27
C MET A 111 -1.83 6.52 1.58
N GLY A 112 -1.70 5.92 2.75
CA GLY A 112 -2.64 4.94 3.24
C GLY A 112 -2.93 5.15 4.71
N TYR A 113 -4.13 4.75 5.09
CA TYR A 113 -4.59 4.78 6.48
C TYR A 113 -5.55 3.62 6.75
N LEU A 114 -5.28 2.91 7.85
CA LEU A 114 -6.15 1.89 8.42
C LEU A 114 -6.77 2.44 9.70
N GLY A 115 -8.06 2.72 9.66
CA GLY A 115 -8.82 3.21 10.80
C GLY A 115 -9.59 2.10 11.52
N HIS A 116 -10.09 2.43 12.70
CA HIS A 116 -10.88 1.56 13.55
C HIS A 116 -12.17 2.26 14.00
N TYR A 117 -13.21 1.50 14.29
CA TYR A 117 -14.46 2.01 14.87
C TYR A 117 -14.39 2.02 16.40
N ASN A 118 -13.65 1.07 16.97
CA ASN A 118 -13.41 0.97 18.41
C ASN A 118 -11.89 0.96 18.68
N LYS A 119 -11.43 1.86 19.55
CA LYS A 119 -10.00 2.01 19.91
C LYS A 119 -9.40 0.76 20.57
N ASP A 120 -10.24 -0.05 21.24
CA ASP A 120 -9.84 -1.26 21.95
C ASP A 120 -9.93 -2.52 21.07
N LYS A 121 -10.26 -2.32 19.76
CA LYS A 121 -10.36 -3.38 18.75
C LYS A 121 -9.68 -2.96 17.44
N VAL A 122 -8.45 -2.51 17.53
CA VAL A 122 -7.66 -2.16 16.33
C VAL A 122 -7.31 -3.42 15.57
N SER A 123 -7.61 -3.47 14.28
CA SER A 123 -7.32 -4.63 13.45
C SER A 123 -5.83 -4.93 13.36
N PRO A 124 -5.40 -6.18 13.61
CA PRO A 124 -4.04 -6.63 13.32
C PRO A 124 -3.86 -6.98 11.83
N PHE A 125 -4.97 -7.11 11.09
CA PHE A 125 -5.00 -7.41 9.66
C PHE A 125 -5.05 -6.12 8.83
N GLU A 126 -4.78 -6.24 7.53
CA GLU A 126 -4.92 -5.17 6.55
C GLU A 126 -3.98 -3.97 6.76
N ARG A 127 -2.90 -4.14 7.51
CA ARG A 127 -1.89 -3.11 7.76
C ARG A 127 -0.98 -2.88 6.56
N PHE A 128 0.00 -2.02 6.71
CA PHE A 128 0.97 -1.67 5.67
C PHE A 128 2.37 -2.07 6.11
N GLU A 129 3.11 -2.74 5.22
CA GLU A 129 4.53 -3.03 5.36
C GLU A 129 5.32 -2.10 4.44
N ILE A 130 6.21 -1.29 5.00
CA ILE A 130 6.91 -0.25 4.23
C ILE A 130 8.40 -0.57 4.17
N GLY A 131 8.89 -0.71 2.95
CA GLY A 131 10.28 -1.04 2.62
C GLY A 131 10.36 -2.01 1.47
N GLY A 132 11.56 -2.48 1.18
CA GLY A 132 11.83 -3.47 0.18
C GLY A 132 11.62 -3.03 -1.27
N ASP A 133 11.77 -3.98 -2.16
CA ASP A 133 11.59 -3.80 -3.59
C ASP A 133 10.14 -4.07 -4.08
N GLY A 134 9.29 -4.63 -3.22
CA GLY A 134 7.92 -5.02 -3.52
C GLY A 134 7.80 -6.35 -4.29
N MET A 135 8.89 -7.08 -4.45
CA MET A 135 8.92 -8.39 -5.13
C MET A 135 8.82 -9.54 -4.13
N THR A 136 9.27 -9.32 -2.90
CA THR A 136 9.20 -10.27 -1.79
C THR A 136 8.08 -9.87 -0.86
N GLY A 137 7.29 -10.82 -0.43
CA GLY A 137 6.23 -10.59 0.54
C GLY A 137 5.05 -11.52 0.32
N TYR A 138 4.58 -12.08 1.42
CA TYR A 138 3.38 -12.87 1.43
C TYR A 138 2.26 -12.03 2.03
N ASN A 139 1.21 -11.81 1.27
CA ASN A 139 0.01 -11.15 1.77
C ASN A 139 -0.84 -12.10 2.63
N ILE A 140 -0.28 -12.54 3.77
CA ILE A 140 -0.92 -13.53 4.63
C ILE A 140 -2.07 -12.92 5.44
N TYR A 141 -1.96 -11.63 5.83
CA TYR A 141 -2.93 -10.96 6.69
C TYR A 141 -3.61 -9.77 6.01
N GLY A 142 -3.72 -9.78 4.69
CA GLY A 142 -4.19 -8.62 3.94
C GLY A 142 -3.24 -7.42 4.01
N VAL A 143 -1.97 -7.64 4.36
CA VAL A 143 -0.96 -6.59 4.47
C VAL A 143 -0.62 -6.06 3.09
N ASP A 144 -0.75 -4.74 2.90
CA ASP A 144 -0.31 -4.07 1.69
C ASP A 144 1.19 -3.78 1.76
N ILE A 145 1.95 -4.36 0.83
CA ILE A 145 3.39 -4.11 0.73
C ILE A 145 3.63 -2.83 -0.05
N ILE A 146 4.25 -1.86 0.60
CA ILE A 146 4.58 -0.55 0.04
C ILE A 146 6.08 -0.49 -0.19
N SER A 147 6.50 -0.84 -1.41
CA SER A 147 7.91 -0.84 -1.75
C SER A 147 8.53 0.55 -1.58
N LEU A 148 9.71 0.62 -0.98
CA LEU A 148 10.55 1.81 -0.94
C LEU A 148 12.00 1.35 -1.15
N ARG A 149 12.48 1.57 -2.37
CA ARG A 149 13.79 1.09 -2.83
C ARG A 149 14.93 1.60 -1.94
N GLY A 150 15.91 0.75 -1.67
CA GLY A 150 17.07 1.08 -0.83
C GLY A 150 16.84 0.83 0.67
N TYR A 151 15.72 0.25 1.05
CA TYR A 151 15.42 -0.24 2.39
C TYR A 151 15.03 -1.71 2.33
N GLU A 152 15.28 -2.46 3.37
CA GLU A 152 14.80 -3.84 3.54
C GLU A 152 13.28 -3.86 3.76
N ASP A 153 12.66 -5.04 3.57
CA ASP A 153 11.23 -5.25 3.80
C ASP A 153 10.89 -4.89 5.25
N GLY A 154 9.84 -4.09 5.45
CA GLY A 154 9.39 -3.62 6.75
C GLY A 154 10.33 -2.66 7.51
N ALA A 155 11.50 -2.32 6.96
CA ALA A 155 12.50 -1.49 7.65
C ALA A 155 12.03 -0.07 8.01
N LEU A 156 10.93 0.37 7.44
CA LEU A 156 10.33 1.69 7.69
C LEU A 156 9.06 1.63 8.55
N ASP A 157 8.70 0.45 8.99
CA ASP A 157 7.61 0.27 9.95
C ASP A 157 8.06 0.72 11.34
N PRO A 158 7.19 1.41 12.09
CA PRO A 158 7.55 1.97 13.39
C PRO A 158 7.61 0.94 14.52
N SER A 159 7.14 -0.29 14.28
CA SER A 159 7.09 -1.39 15.25
C SER A 159 7.10 -2.74 14.53
N ASP A 160 7.26 -3.83 15.27
CA ASP A 160 7.24 -5.21 14.79
C ASP A 160 5.86 -5.63 14.19
N TYR A 161 4.84 -4.77 14.30
CA TYR A 161 3.46 -5.06 13.88
C TYR A 161 3.00 -4.22 12.69
N TYR A 162 3.78 -3.96 11.68
CA TYR A 162 3.39 -3.22 10.50
C TYR A 162 2.76 -1.83 10.78
N SER A 163 2.65 -1.01 9.78
CA SER A 163 2.16 0.35 9.89
C SER A 163 0.64 0.44 9.81
N VAL A 164 0.04 1.40 10.52
CA VAL A 164 -1.38 1.77 10.45
C VAL A 164 -1.61 2.88 9.42
N ALA A 165 -0.62 3.72 9.22
CA ALA A 165 -0.64 4.75 8.19
C ALA A 165 0.72 4.88 7.53
N TYR A 166 0.76 5.35 6.29
CA TYR A 166 2.01 5.62 5.59
C TYR A 166 1.89 6.80 4.65
N ASN A 167 3.05 7.36 4.32
CA ASN A 167 3.25 8.22 3.17
C ASN A 167 4.39 7.68 2.30
N LYS A 168 4.30 7.90 0.99
CA LYS A 168 5.37 7.62 0.03
C LYS A 168 5.35 8.65 -1.07
N TYR A 169 6.52 9.15 -1.41
CA TYR A 169 6.73 10.08 -2.51
C TYR A 169 7.80 9.50 -3.44
N THR A 170 7.57 9.65 -4.74
CA THR A 170 8.49 9.17 -5.77
C THR A 170 8.73 10.26 -6.78
N MET A 171 9.98 10.50 -7.12
CA MET A 171 10.38 11.32 -8.25
C MET A 171 11.28 10.48 -9.16
N GLU A 172 10.88 10.33 -10.41
CA GLU A 172 11.69 9.61 -11.41
C GLU A 172 11.98 10.51 -12.61
N LEU A 173 13.24 10.59 -12.97
CA LEU A 173 13.68 11.18 -14.23
C LEU A 173 13.93 10.04 -15.21
N ARG A 174 13.13 9.98 -16.29
CA ARG A 174 13.07 8.85 -17.22
C ARG A 174 13.57 9.25 -18.60
N TYR A 175 14.39 8.39 -19.21
CA TYR A 175 14.86 8.59 -20.59
C TYR A 175 14.72 7.28 -21.39
N PRO A 176 14.01 7.29 -22.54
CA PRO A 176 13.80 6.10 -23.34
C PRO A 176 15.04 5.76 -24.15
N VAL A 177 15.42 4.48 -24.14
CA VAL A 177 16.49 3.92 -24.98
C VAL A 177 15.87 3.27 -26.22
N ILE A 178 14.79 2.50 -26.03
CA ILE A 178 14.03 1.85 -27.11
C ILE A 178 12.54 1.99 -26.77
N LEU A 179 11.76 2.52 -27.72
CA LEU A 179 10.30 2.56 -27.65
C LEU A 179 9.73 1.95 -28.92
N LYS A 180 9.41 0.67 -28.85
CA LYS A 180 8.74 -0.09 -29.92
C LYS A 180 7.47 -0.72 -29.37
N PRO A 181 6.46 -1.05 -30.21
CA PRO A 181 5.24 -1.70 -29.75
C PRO A 181 5.47 -2.99 -28.98
N ASN A 182 6.51 -3.75 -29.34
CA ASN A 182 6.83 -5.06 -28.78
C ASN A 182 8.00 -5.01 -27.78
N SER A 183 8.61 -3.87 -27.53
CA SER A 183 9.65 -3.75 -26.50
C SER A 183 9.88 -2.29 -26.16
N SER A 184 9.84 -1.99 -24.87
CA SER A 184 10.19 -0.67 -24.36
C SER A 184 11.29 -0.80 -23.34
N ILE A 185 12.37 -0.05 -23.54
CA ILE A 185 13.52 -0.01 -22.61
C ILE A 185 13.76 1.45 -22.28
N TYR A 186 13.80 1.78 -21.02
CA TYR A 186 14.16 3.11 -20.57
C TYR A 186 15.00 3.08 -19.29
N VAL A 187 15.89 4.05 -19.18
CA VAL A 187 16.69 4.28 -17.98
C VAL A 187 16.01 5.32 -17.11
N LEU A 188 16.24 5.23 -15.81
CA LEU A 188 15.68 6.18 -14.85
C LEU A 188 16.64 6.48 -13.71
N GLY A 189 16.64 7.73 -13.27
CA GLY A 189 17.08 8.13 -11.96
C GLY A 189 15.90 8.27 -11.03
N VAL A 190 16.00 7.81 -9.79
CA VAL A 190 14.90 7.81 -8.83
C VAL A 190 15.31 8.43 -7.52
N LEU A 191 14.39 9.21 -6.96
CA LEU A 191 14.39 9.65 -5.57
C LEU A 191 13.07 9.17 -4.94
N GLU A 192 13.14 8.49 -3.82
CA GLU A 192 11.98 8.06 -3.06
C GLU A 192 12.08 8.54 -1.62
N GLY A 193 10.93 8.72 -1.00
CA GLY A 193 10.85 9.05 0.40
C GLY A 193 9.53 8.58 0.98
N GLY A 194 9.56 8.10 2.22
CA GLY A 194 8.37 7.62 2.89
C GLY A 194 8.63 7.24 4.34
N SER A 195 7.57 6.94 5.05
CA SER A 195 7.59 6.42 6.43
C SER A 195 6.28 5.75 6.77
N GLY A 196 6.36 4.75 7.66
CA GLY A 196 5.23 4.18 8.34
C GLY A 196 4.93 4.85 9.70
N PHE A 197 3.70 4.71 10.19
CA PHE A 197 3.22 5.30 11.44
C PHE A 197 2.31 4.33 12.18
N ASN A 198 2.41 4.29 13.51
CA ASN A 198 1.55 3.47 14.38
C ASN A 198 0.13 4.00 14.53
N SER A 199 -0.07 5.29 14.31
CA SER A 199 -1.37 5.93 14.45
C SER A 199 -1.51 7.14 13.55
N TRP A 200 -2.76 7.52 13.25
CA TRP A 200 -3.03 8.76 12.53
C TRP A 200 -2.54 10.02 13.25
N ARG A 201 -2.45 9.98 14.57
CA ARG A 201 -1.97 11.13 15.37
C ARG A 201 -0.49 11.40 15.17
N GLU A 202 0.29 10.37 14.84
CA GLU A 202 1.72 10.46 14.56
C GLU A 202 2.01 10.79 13.09
N PHE A 203 0.99 10.71 12.24
CA PHE A 203 1.14 10.94 10.81
C PHE A 203 1.67 12.34 10.53
N SER A 204 2.74 12.39 9.74
CA SER A 204 3.34 13.63 9.25
C SER A 204 3.76 13.45 7.80
N PRO A 205 3.23 14.25 6.85
CA PRO A 205 3.60 14.13 5.44
C PRO A 205 5.07 14.49 5.17
N PHE A 206 5.75 15.16 6.10
CA PHE A 206 7.14 15.58 5.94
C PHE A 206 8.14 14.71 6.70
N LYS A 207 7.68 13.80 7.56
CA LYS A 207 8.55 12.83 8.22
C LYS A 207 8.78 11.69 7.23
N ILE A 208 9.89 11.76 6.49
CA ILE A 208 10.24 10.81 5.44
C ILE A 208 11.69 10.32 5.59
N LYS A 209 11.89 9.02 5.42
CA LYS A 209 13.18 8.41 5.10
C LYS A 209 13.37 8.47 3.59
N ARG A 210 14.59 8.66 3.13
CA ARG A 210 14.88 8.99 1.73
C ARG A 210 15.85 8.00 1.12
N SER A 211 15.66 7.71 -0.15
CA SER A 211 16.59 6.92 -0.96
C SER A 211 16.78 7.55 -2.35
N ALA A 212 17.87 7.21 -2.97
CA ALA A 212 18.19 7.60 -4.35
C ALA A 212 18.80 6.42 -5.09
N GLY A 213 18.52 6.31 -6.38
CA GLY A 213 19.01 5.21 -7.19
C GLY A 213 18.92 5.47 -8.67
N VAL A 214 19.49 4.55 -9.44
CA VAL A 214 19.37 4.48 -10.90
C VAL A 214 18.86 3.11 -11.28
N GLY A 215 18.14 3.02 -12.39
CA GLY A 215 17.56 1.75 -12.83
C GLY A 215 17.31 1.71 -14.33
N VAL A 216 17.00 0.53 -14.79
CA VAL A 216 16.53 0.25 -16.15
C VAL A 216 15.20 -0.47 -16.03
N ARG A 217 14.20 -0.02 -16.79
CA ARG A 217 12.95 -0.76 -16.95
C ARG A 217 12.85 -1.34 -18.34
N LEU A 218 12.43 -2.60 -18.38
CA LEU A 218 12.26 -3.39 -19.58
C LEU A 218 10.81 -3.83 -19.67
N PHE A 219 10.15 -3.52 -20.78
CA PHE A 219 8.87 -4.13 -21.12
C PHE A 219 9.06 -5.10 -22.28
N LEU A 220 8.71 -6.37 -22.05
CA LEU A 220 8.70 -7.43 -23.05
C LEU A 220 7.32 -8.11 -23.03
N PRO A 221 6.66 -8.33 -24.21
CA PRO A 221 5.30 -8.86 -24.24
C PRO A 221 5.11 -10.22 -23.57
N VAL A 222 6.18 -11.03 -23.51
CA VAL A 222 6.14 -12.38 -22.89
C VAL A 222 6.34 -12.33 -21.37
N VAL A 223 7.05 -11.32 -20.86
CA VAL A 223 7.49 -11.26 -19.45
C VAL A 223 6.79 -10.12 -18.69
N GLY A 224 6.25 -9.16 -19.40
CA GLY A 224 5.68 -7.96 -18.81
C GLY A 224 6.73 -6.86 -18.53
N MET A 225 6.50 -6.04 -17.53
CA MET A 225 7.39 -4.97 -17.11
C MET A 225 8.34 -5.50 -16.02
N LEU A 226 9.63 -5.37 -16.24
CA LEU A 226 10.72 -5.68 -15.30
C LEU A 226 11.50 -4.40 -14.93
#